data_e9455f20ffe89290d0820ecc1e88c508
#
_entry.id   e9455f20ffe89290d0820ecc1e88c508
#
_cell.length_a   1.000
_cell.length_b   1.000
_cell.length_c   1.000
_cell.angle_alpha   90.00
_cell.angle_beta   90.00
_cell.angle_gamma   90.00
#
_symmetry.space_group_name_H-M   'P 1'
#
loop_
_entity.id
_entity.type
_entity.pdbx_description
1 polymer ?
#
loop_
_entity_poly.entity_id
_entity_poly.type
_entity_poly.pdbx_seq_one_letter_code
_entity_poly.pdbx_strand_id
1 'polypeptide(L)'
;VSRPVDDAAALRILVYSDDPRTRDAVRTALGTRLHPDLPELGYQEVATEPMVHEHLRSGHFDLVILDGEATPAGGMGIAKQLKDELADCPPVLVLTGRRDDAWLARWSRAEAAVPQPIDPIELGDAVLSLLRTRTS
;
A
#
# COMPACT_ATOMS: atom_id res chain seq x y z
N VAL A 1 18.50 -21.64 8.70
CA VAL A 1 17.47 -20.65 8.92
C VAL A 1 16.53 -20.61 7.73
N SER A 2 15.27 -20.81 7.98
CA SER A 2 14.27 -20.81 6.92
C SER A 2 13.77 -19.41 6.54
N ARG A 3 14.13 -18.40 7.31
CA ARG A 3 13.60 -17.06 7.12
C ARG A 3 13.86 -16.47 5.73
N PRO A 4 15.04 -16.56 5.17
CA PRO A 4 15.27 -16.02 3.84
C PRO A 4 14.33 -16.59 2.79
N VAL A 5 14.01 -17.90 2.90
CA VAL A 5 13.10 -18.54 1.97
C VAL A 5 11.68 -18.03 2.19
N ASP A 6 11.25 -17.94 3.46
CA ASP A 6 9.92 -17.44 3.78
C ASP A 6 9.76 -15.98 3.34
N ASP A 7 10.78 -15.15 3.59
CA ASP A 7 10.75 -13.76 3.18
C ASP A 7 10.67 -13.62 1.67
N ALA A 8 11.42 -14.46 0.96
CA ALA A 8 11.39 -14.42 -0.50
C ALA A 8 10.03 -14.83 -1.06
N ALA A 9 9.30 -15.71 -0.34
CA ALA A 9 7.98 -16.16 -0.77
C ALA A 9 6.87 -15.19 -0.39
N ALA A 10 7.09 -14.29 0.58
CA ALA A 10 6.07 -13.38 1.04
C ALA A 10 5.85 -12.24 0.04
N LEU A 11 4.61 -11.81 -0.05
CA LEU A 11 4.28 -10.57 -0.77
C LEU A 11 4.53 -9.40 0.18
N ARG A 12 5.27 -8.39 -0.27
CA ARG A 12 5.70 -7.30 0.60
C ARG A 12 4.87 -6.06 0.33
N ILE A 13 4.29 -5.52 1.40
CA ILE A 13 3.43 -4.34 1.34
C ILE A 13 4.04 -3.23 2.17
N LEU A 14 4.26 -2.08 1.54
CA LEU A 14 4.68 -0.87 2.26
C LEU A 14 3.43 -0.10 2.65
N VAL A 15 3.29 0.23 3.94
CA VAL A 15 2.13 0.96 4.46
C VAL A 15 2.60 2.27 5.07
N TYR A 16 2.11 3.38 4.53
CA TYR A 16 2.45 4.72 4.99
C TYR A 16 1.25 5.42 5.61
N SER A 17 1.41 5.85 6.83
CA SER A 17 0.53 6.80 7.51
C SER A 17 1.27 7.37 8.71
N ASP A 18 1.04 8.63 9.02
CA ASP A 18 1.57 9.21 10.25
C ASP A 18 0.81 8.73 11.48
N ASP A 19 -0.36 8.12 11.30
CA ASP A 19 -1.19 7.63 12.38
C ASP A 19 -1.02 6.10 12.54
N PRO A 20 -0.46 5.65 13.67
CA PRO A 20 -0.29 4.21 13.89
C PRO A 20 -1.61 3.44 13.91
N ARG A 21 -2.72 4.09 14.24
CA ARG A 21 -4.03 3.43 14.22
C ARG A 21 -4.46 3.10 12.80
N THR A 22 -4.14 3.97 11.84
CA THR A 22 -4.43 3.70 10.44
C THR A 22 -3.60 2.54 9.93
N ARG A 23 -2.30 2.51 10.25
CA ARG A 23 -1.44 1.41 9.86
C ARG A 23 -1.91 0.09 10.44
N ASP A 24 -2.33 0.10 11.71
CA ASP A 24 -2.85 -1.10 12.37
C ASP A 24 -4.15 -1.56 11.73
N ALA A 25 -5.03 -0.62 11.36
CA ALA A 25 -6.28 -0.97 10.70
C ALA A 25 -6.04 -1.66 9.35
N VAL A 26 -5.03 -1.22 8.61
CA VAL A 26 -4.66 -1.87 7.35
C VAL A 26 -4.21 -3.30 7.59
N ARG A 27 -3.30 -3.51 8.54
CA ARG A 27 -2.80 -4.86 8.85
C ARG A 27 -3.92 -5.77 9.35
N THR A 28 -4.80 -5.25 10.19
CA THR A 28 -5.92 -6.02 10.72
C THR A 28 -6.88 -6.42 9.61
N ALA A 29 -7.16 -5.49 8.70
CA ALA A 29 -8.08 -5.76 7.58
C ALA A 29 -7.54 -6.83 6.63
N LEU A 30 -6.23 -6.81 6.35
CA LEU A 30 -5.64 -7.72 5.36
C LEU A 30 -5.12 -9.02 5.97
N GLY A 31 -4.69 -8.98 7.22
CA GLY A 31 -4.17 -10.17 7.90
C GLY A 31 -2.85 -10.65 7.34
N THR A 32 -2.53 -11.91 7.59
CA THR A 32 -1.26 -12.49 7.15
C THR A 32 -1.39 -13.23 5.82
N ARG A 33 -2.61 -13.58 5.41
CA ARG A 33 -2.86 -14.26 4.13
C ARG A 33 -4.23 -13.84 3.63
N LEU A 34 -4.23 -13.16 2.51
CA LEU A 34 -5.45 -12.59 1.97
C LEU A 34 -6.29 -13.62 1.22
N HIS A 35 -5.64 -14.60 0.58
CA HIS A 35 -6.31 -15.64 -0.19
C HIS A 35 -5.44 -16.88 -0.17
N PRO A 36 -6.06 -18.12 -0.15
CA PRO A 36 -5.28 -19.34 -0.14
C PRO A 36 -4.31 -19.50 -1.30
N ASP A 37 -4.64 -18.90 -2.46
CA ASP A 37 -3.80 -19.00 -3.66
C ASP A 37 -2.60 -18.06 -3.63
N LEU A 38 -2.53 -17.16 -2.67
CA LEU A 38 -1.45 -16.17 -2.59
C LEU A 38 -0.52 -16.46 -1.44
N PRO A 39 0.77 -16.07 -1.56
CA PRO A 39 1.69 -16.16 -0.44
C PRO A 39 1.25 -15.31 0.74
N GLU A 40 1.87 -15.53 1.87
CA GLU A 40 1.63 -14.70 3.03
C GLU A 40 2.04 -13.25 2.77
N LEU A 41 1.42 -12.33 3.52
CA LEU A 41 1.70 -10.91 3.41
C LEU A 41 2.71 -10.49 4.47
N GLY A 42 3.72 -9.74 4.05
CA GLY A 42 4.65 -9.10 4.96
C GLY A 42 4.52 -7.59 4.86
N TYR A 43 4.59 -6.91 5.99
CA TYR A 43 4.35 -5.47 6.03
C TYR A 43 5.58 -4.71 6.45
N GLN A 44 5.80 -3.56 5.80
CA GLN A 44 6.75 -2.56 6.26
C GLN A 44 5.96 -1.29 6.52
N GLU A 45 5.84 -0.90 7.79
CA GLU A 45 5.13 0.30 8.17
C GLU A 45 6.09 1.47 8.26
N VAL A 46 5.69 2.60 7.70
CA VAL A 46 6.48 3.82 7.76
C VAL A 46 5.56 5.00 8.11
N ALA A 47 6.11 5.98 8.80
CA ALA A 47 5.34 7.10 9.31
C ALA A 47 5.68 8.43 8.63
N THR A 48 6.70 8.47 7.77
CA THR A 48 7.17 9.71 7.15
C THR A 48 7.44 9.50 5.66
N GLU A 49 7.31 10.58 4.91
CA GLU A 49 7.58 10.53 3.48
C GLU A 49 9.01 10.09 3.13
N PRO A 50 10.06 10.61 3.78
CA PRO A 50 11.42 10.16 3.46
C PRO A 50 11.60 8.67 3.61
N MET A 51 10.92 8.04 4.57
CA MET A 51 11.02 6.58 4.74
C MET A 51 10.36 5.82 3.60
N VAL A 52 9.28 6.37 3.03
CA VAL A 52 8.66 5.77 1.85
C VAL A 52 9.70 5.68 0.72
N HIS A 53 10.35 6.79 0.43
CA HIS A 53 11.32 6.84 -0.66
C HIS A 53 12.53 5.95 -0.38
N GLU A 54 13.01 5.94 0.87
CA GLU A 54 14.16 5.13 1.22
C GLU A 54 13.89 3.64 1.04
N HIS A 55 12.75 3.16 1.52
CA HIS A 55 12.40 1.75 1.38
C HIS A 55 12.21 1.34 -0.08
N LEU A 56 11.60 2.21 -0.89
CA LEU A 56 11.39 1.89 -2.30
C LEU A 56 12.69 1.90 -3.11
N ARG A 57 13.69 2.68 -2.67
CA ARG A 57 15.00 2.66 -3.32
C ARG A 57 15.82 1.43 -2.95
N SER A 58 15.66 0.93 -1.71
CA SER A 58 16.54 -0.11 -1.20
C SER A 58 15.92 -1.49 -1.18
N GLY A 59 14.63 -1.63 -1.46
CA GLY A 59 13.96 -2.92 -1.37
C GLY A 59 12.90 -3.10 -2.43
N HIS A 60 12.41 -4.34 -2.51
CA HIS A 60 11.33 -4.71 -3.43
C HIS A 60 10.01 -4.75 -2.69
N PHE A 61 8.97 -4.16 -3.28
CA PHE A 61 7.61 -4.21 -2.74
C PHE A 61 6.64 -4.59 -3.84
N ASP A 62 5.63 -5.36 -3.46
CA ASP A 62 4.59 -5.79 -4.39
C ASP A 62 3.40 -4.84 -4.40
N LEU A 63 3.26 -4.03 -3.37
CA LEU A 63 2.16 -3.06 -3.24
C LEU A 63 2.56 -1.97 -2.27
N VAL A 64 2.12 -0.74 -2.57
CA VAL A 64 2.31 0.40 -1.68
C VAL A 64 0.93 0.95 -1.31
N ILE A 65 0.65 1.07 -0.02
CA ILE A 65 -0.58 1.67 0.50
C ILE A 65 -0.21 3.00 1.16
N LEU A 66 -0.80 4.08 0.66
CA LEU A 66 -0.48 5.43 1.11
C LEU A 66 -1.71 6.11 1.67
N ASP A 67 -1.61 6.64 2.89
CA ASP A 67 -2.70 7.36 3.53
C ASP A 67 -2.79 8.78 2.94
N GLY A 68 -3.86 9.05 2.20
CA GLY A 68 -4.07 10.36 1.59
C GLY A 68 -4.30 11.47 2.60
N GLU A 69 -4.67 11.12 3.83
CA GLU A 69 -4.93 12.08 4.90
C GLU A 69 -3.74 12.28 5.83
N ALA A 70 -2.60 11.64 5.55
CA ALA A 70 -1.42 11.75 6.41
C ALA A 70 -0.85 13.17 6.37
N THR A 71 -0.25 13.58 7.48
CA THR A 71 0.40 14.88 7.58
C THR A 71 1.84 14.68 8.04
N PRO A 72 2.74 15.58 7.67
CA PRO A 72 2.54 16.75 6.79
C PRO A 72 2.44 16.40 5.30
N ALA A 73 2.81 15.18 4.89
CA ALA A 73 2.79 14.79 3.48
C ALA A 73 1.66 13.80 3.22
N GLY A 74 0.68 14.21 2.42
CA GLY A 74 -0.45 13.35 2.05
C GLY A 74 -0.06 12.31 1.00
N GLY A 75 -0.69 11.14 1.11
CA GLY A 75 -0.36 10.01 0.25
C GLY A 75 -0.61 10.25 -1.23
N MET A 76 -1.55 11.13 -1.59
CA MET A 76 -1.82 11.40 -3.00
C MET A 76 -0.66 12.11 -3.68
N GLY A 77 -0.06 13.09 -3.01
CA GLY A 77 1.12 13.75 -3.54
C GLY A 77 2.30 12.81 -3.66
N ILE A 78 2.47 11.94 -2.66
CA ILE A 78 3.52 10.94 -2.69
C ILE A 78 3.30 9.97 -3.85
N ALA A 79 2.05 9.51 -4.04
CA ALA A 79 1.72 8.59 -5.12
C ALA A 79 2.08 9.19 -6.47
N LYS A 80 1.70 10.44 -6.70
CA LYS A 80 2.01 11.10 -7.97
C LYS A 80 3.51 11.20 -8.18
N GLN A 81 4.25 11.57 -7.15
CA GLN A 81 5.71 11.67 -7.26
C GLN A 81 6.33 10.31 -7.58
N LEU A 82 5.90 9.25 -6.90
CA LEU A 82 6.43 7.92 -7.17
C LEU A 82 6.16 7.49 -8.61
N LYS A 83 4.93 7.72 -9.09
CA LYS A 83 4.57 7.34 -10.45
C LYS A 83 5.33 8.14 -11.50
N ASP A 84 5.60 9.41 -11.20
CA ASP A 84 6.35 10.26 -12.14
C ASP A 84 7.84 9.94 -12.17
N GLU A 85 8.41 9.47 -11.06
CA GLU A 85 9.85 9.31 -10.91
C GLU A 85 10.36 7.88 -11.05
N LEU A 86 9.55 6.88 -10.69
CA LEU A 86 10.00 5.48 -10.71
C LEU A 86 9.46 4.75 -11.93
N ALA A 87 10.38 4.23 -12.75
CA ALA A 87 10.00 3.47 -13.94
C ALA A 87 9.27 2.18 -13.57
N ASP A 88 9.72 1.51 -12.52
CA ASP A 88 9.15 0.23 -12.08
C ASP A 88 8.39 0.38 -10.76
N CYS A 89 7.60 1.45 -10.64
CA CYS A 89 6.84 1.69 -9.44
C CYS A 89 5.85 0.54 -9.21
N PRO A 90 5.82 -0.04 -8.00
CA PRO A 90 4.79 -1.04 -7.69
C PRO A 90 3.41 -0.40 -7.72
N PRO A 91 2.35 -1.22 -7.80
CA PRO A 91 1.01 -0.67 -7.73
C PRO A 91 0.80 0.09 -6.43
N VAL A 92 0.07 1.19 -6.53
CA VAL A 92 -0.18 2.10 -5.40
C VAL A 92 -1.68 2.15 -5.13
N LEU A 93 -2.05 1.94 -3.87
CA LEU A 93 -3.41 2.13 -3.38
C LEU A 93 -3.39 3.31 -2.41
N VAL A 94 -4.29 4.27 -2.64
CA VAL A 94 -4.40 5.45 -1.77
C VAL A 94 -5.64 5.32 -0.90
N LEU A 95 -5.49 5.59 0.40
CA LEU A 95 -6.62 5.68 1.32
C LEU A 95 -7.11 7.12 1.26
N THR A 96 -8.33 7.32 0.78
CA THR A 96 -8.90 8.67 0.64
C THR A 96 -9.66 9.06 1.91
N GLY A 97 -9.80 10.36 2.12
CA GLY A 97 -10.59 10.84 3.26
C GLY A 97 -12.08 10.65 3.06
N ARG A 98 -12.54 10.72 1.82
CA ARG A 98 -13.96 10.60 1.47
C ARG A 98 -14.09 9.97 0.10
N ARG A 99 -15.29 9.41 -0.16
CA ARG A 99 -15.54 8.78 -1.46
C ARG A 99 -15.48 9.77 -2.62
N ASP A 100 -15.90 11.01 -2.39
CA ASP A 100 -15.88 12.01 -3.46
C ASP A 100 -14.48 12.55 -3.74
N ASP A 101 -13.47 12.10 -2.99
CA ASP A 101 -12.08 12.43 -3.29
C ASP A 101 -11.46 11.52 -4.35
N ALA A 102 -12.23 10.64 -4.96
CA ALA A 102 -11.72 9.69 -5.94
C ALA A 102 -11.03 10.37 -7.13
N TRP A 103 -11.47 11.57 -7.52
CA TRP A 103 -10.82 12.28 -8.62
C TRP A 103 -9.38 12.66 -8.29
N LEU A 104 -9.09 12.93 -7.00
CA LEU A 104 -7.72 13.18 -6.57
C LEU A 104 -6.86 11.92 -6.67
N ALA A 105 -7.47 10.75 -6.40
CA ALA A 105 -6.75 9.50 -6.57
C ALA A 105 -6.37 9.28 -8.04
N ARG A 106 -7.27 9.60 -8.97
CA ARG A 106 -6.94 9.51 -10.39
C ARG A 106 -5.82 10.49 -10.78
N TRP A 107 -5.86 11.70 -10.24
CA TRP A 107 -4.78 12.67 -10.46
C TRP A 107 -3.44 12.13 -9.97
N SER A 108 -3.42 11.41 -8.87
CA SER A 108 -2.21 10.87 -8.29
C SER A 108 -1.64 9.68 -9.07
N ARG A 109 -2.39 9.16 -10.02
CA ARG A 109 -2.05 7.99 -10.84
C ARG A 109 -2.00 6.68 -10.04
N ALA A 110 -2.61 6.66 -8.85
CA ALA A 110 -2.72 5.43 -8.07
C ALA A 110 -3.60 4.41 -8.81
N GLU A 111 -3.29 3.14 -8.66
CA GLU A 111 -4.07 2.06 -9.27
C GLU A 111 -5.41 1.85 -8.60
N ALA A 112 -5.53 2.19 -7.32
CA ALA A 112 -6.77 2.02 -6.59
C ALA A 112 -6.91 3.07 -5.50
N ALA A 113 -8.14 3.30 -5.06
CA ALA A 113 -8.46 4.21 -3.96
C ALA A 113 -9.53 3.57 -3.09
N VAL A 114 -9.33 3.63 -1.78
CA VAL A 114 -10.27 3.09 -0.81
C VAL A 114 -10.54 4.17 0.24
N PRO A 115 -11.81 4.49 0.52
CA PRO A 115 -12.10 5.56 1.47
C PRO A 115 -11.91 5.13 2.92
N GLN A 116 -11.67 6.11 3.77
CA GLN A 116 -11.65 5.91 5.20
C GLN A 116 -12.99 6.36 5.79
N PRO A 117 -13.45 5.76 6.87
CA PRO A 117 -12.81 4.69 7.63
C PRO A 117 -12.74 3.38 6.82
N ILE A 118 -11.68 2.63 7.05
CA ILE A 118 -11.40 1.44 6.26
C ILE A 118 -12.47 0.37 6.48
N ASP A 119 -13.06 -0.10 5.38
CA ASP A 119 -13.91 -1.29 5.36
C ASP A 119 -13.00 -2.47 4.99
N PRO A 120 -12.86 -3.48 5.87
CA PRO A 120 -11.94 -4.59 5.58
C PRO A 120 -12.27 -5.33 4.29
N ILE A 121 -13.55 -5.47 3.95
CA ILE A 121 -13.94 -6.18 2.73
C ILE A 121 -13.54 -5.36 1.51
N GLU A 122 -13.84 -4.07 1.52
CA GLU A 122 -13.51 -3.20 0.39
C GLU A 122 -12.00 -3.12 0.19
N LEU A 123 -11.24 -2.96 1.27
CA LEU A 123 -9.78 -2.91 1.18
C LEU A 123 -9.23 -4.25 0.72
N GLY A 124 -9.74 -5.35 1.28
CA GLY A 124 -9.28 -6.67 0.90
C GLY A 124 -9.49 -6.95 -0.57
N ASP A 125 -10.66 -6.61 -1.11
CA ASP A 125 -10.96 -6.83 -2.53
C ASP A 125 -10.05 -6.00 -3.42
N ALA A 126 -9.79 -4.74 -3.08
CA ALA A 126 -8.92 -3.90 -3.87
C ALA A 126 -7.49 -4.42 -3.87
N VAL A 127 -6.98 -4.81 -2.70
CA VAL A 127 -5.62 -5.32 -2.58
C VAL A 127 -5.48 -6.65 -3.32
N LEU A 128 -6.45 -7.53 -3.17
CA LEU A 128 -6.43 -8.83 -3.85
C LEU A 128 -6.35 -8.65 -5.36
N SER A 129 -7.14 -7.74 -5.90
CA SER A 129 -7.12 -7.45 -7.33
C SER A 129 -5.74 -6.98 -7.80
N LEU A 130 -5.12 -6.08 -7.05
CA LEU A 130 -3.80 -5.55 -7.42
C LEU A 130 -2.72 -6.62 -7.31
N LEU A 131 -2.76 -7.44 -6.27
CA LEU A 131 -1.75 -8.48 -6.08
C LEU A 131 -1.88 -9.58 -7.13
N ARG A 132 -3.10 -9.94 -7.53
CA ARG A 132 -3.30 -10.94 -8.58
C ARG A 132 -2.78 -10.46 -9.92
N THR A 133 -2.99 -9.20 -10.25
CA THR A 133 -2.45 -8.63 -11.47
C THR A 133 -0.93 -8.67 -11.44
N ARG A 134 -0.33 -8.37 -10.27
CA ARG A 134 1.11 -8.33 -10.12
C ARG A 134 1.73 -9.72 -10.24
N THR A 135 1.05 -10.75 -9.71
CA THR A 135 1.61 -12.11 -9.67
C THR A 135 1.28 -12.94 -10.90
N SER A 136 0.38 -12.48 -11.73
CA SER A 136 0.04 -13.19 -12.96
C SER A 136 0.88 -12.68 -14.12
#